data_eb08fa135dd7b8a25a359d5f8ce79c90
#
_entry.id   eb08fa135dd7b8a25a359d5f8ce79c90
#
_cell.length_a   1.000
_cell.length_b   1.000
_cell.length_c   1.000
_cell.angle_alpha   90.00
_cell.angle_beta   90.00
_cell.angle_gamma   90.00
#
_symmetry.space_group_name_H-M   'P 1'
#
loop_
_entity.id
_entity.type
_entity.pdbx_description
1 polymer ?
#
loop_
_entity_poly.entity_id
_entity_poly.type
_entity_poly.pdbx_seq_one_letter_code
_entity_poly.pdbx_strand_id
1 'polypeptide(L)'
;VYKRQKAASAALLEDEKLLGEFYTHSGLTHSQTLMPMVEQLLSCCRVNLADIDVMALSAGPGSFTGLRIGMAAVKGMAFAQNTPCVKVSTLEGLCYNLPEFSGLLCPVMDARCGQVYNALFQWKEGQLLRLTPDRAITIPDLEEELKAYPQPILLLGDGSLLCHQTMQLN
;
A
#
# COMPACT_ATOMS: atom_id res chain seq x y z
N VAL A 1 9.18 -12.99 -18.88
CA VAL A 1 8.08 -12.02 -18.67
C VAL A 1 7.73 -12.01 -17.19
N TYR A 2 8.28 -11.08 -16.43
CA TYR A 2 7.92 -10.89 -15.02
C TYR A 2 6.47 -10.40 -14.96
N LYS A 3 5.57 -11.25 -14.54
CA LYS A 3 4.18 -10.90 -14.28
C LYS A 3 4.12 -10.18 -12.94
N ARG A 4 3.92 -8.88 -12.98
CA ARG A 4 3.77 -8.02 -11.80
C ARG A 4 2.53 -8.33 -11.00
N GLN A 5 2.68 -8.00 -9.70
CA GLN A 5 1.67 -7.96 -8.63
C GLN A 5 0.29 -8.42 -9.08
N LYS A 6 0.00 -9.66 -8.79
CA LYS A 6 -1.29 -10.29 -9.06
C LYS A 6 -2.08 -10.46 -7.77
N ALA A 7 -1.64 -9.79 -6.71
CA ALA A 7 -2.31 -9.80 -5.43
C ALA A 7 -3.36 -8.70 -5.39
N ALA A 8 -4.51 -9.03 -4.88
CA ALA A 8 -5.55 -8.10 -4.50
C ALA A 8 -6.00 -8.45 -3.08
N SER A 9 -6.39 -7.45 -2.31
CA SER A 9 -6.98 -7.63 -0.99
C SER A 9 -8.14 -6.68 -0.77
N ALA A 10 -9.06 -7.10 0.09
CA ALA A 10 -10.14 -6.29 0.61
C ALA A 10 -10.31 -6.62 2.09
N ALA A 11 -10.50 -5.62 2.93
CA ALA A 11 -10.71 -5.77 4.36
C ALA A 11 -11.94 -4.99 4.81
N LEU A 12 -12.61 -5.50 5.83
CA LEU A 12 -13.74 -4.87 6.49
C LEU A 12 -13.43 -4.70 7.97
N LEU A 13 -13.57 -3.47 8.45
CA LEU A 13 -13.36 -3.11 9.85
C LEU A 13 -14.64 -2.53 10.43
N GLU A 14 -14.82 -2.73 11.72
CA GLU A 14 -15.80 -2.06 12.56
C GLU A 14 -15.02 -1.39 13.68
N ASP A 15 -14.96 -0.08 13.66
CA ASP A 15 -14.03 0.71 14.48
C ASP A 15 -12.58 0.22 14.31
N GLU A 16 -11.95 -0.29 15.38
CA GLU A 16 -10.59 -0.86 15.36
C GLU A 16 -10.56 -2.38 15.16
N LYS A 17 -11.72 -3.02 15.04
CA LYS A 17 -11.84 -4.47 14.90
C LYS A 17 -11.86 -4.88 13.44
N LEU A 18 -10.91 -5.73 13.03
CA LEU A 18 -10.97 -6.41 11.75
C LEU A 18 -12.07 -7.48 11.78
N LEU A 19 -13.14 -7.28 11.00
CA LEU A 19 -14.23 -8.25 10.84
C LEU A 19 -13.86 -9.35 9.85
N GLY A 20 -13.13 -8.99 8.79
CA GLY A 20 -12.67 -9.95 7.80
C GLY A 20 -11.71 -9.32 6.81
N GLU A 21 -10.89 -10.17 6.20
CA GLU A 21 -9.96 -9.82 5.14
C GLU A 21 -9.91 -10.94 4.10
N PHE A 22 -9.94 -10.57 2.83
CA PHE A 22 -9.66 -11.47 1.73
C PHE A 22 -8.40 -11.03 0.99
N TYR A 23 -7.54 -12.00 0.75
CA TYR A 23 -6.33 -11.82 -0.04
C TYR A 23 -6.29 -12.88 -1.13
N THR A 24 -5.94 -12.50 -2.35
CA THR A 24 -5.72 -13.44 -3.45
C THR A 24 -4.46 -13.10 -4.24
N HIS A 25 -3.75 -14.15 -4.62
CA HIS A 25 -2.60 -14.10 -5.53
C HIS A 25 -2.75 -15.20 -6.60
N SER A 26 -3.92 -15.23 -7.24
CA SER A 26 -4.35 -16.32 -8.14
C SER A 26 -3.78 -16.23 -9.54
N GLY A 27 -3.19 -15.09 -9.90
CA GLY A 27 -2.75 -14.85 -11.26
C GLY A 27 -3.86 -14.39 -12.21
N LEU A 28 -5.10 -14.29 -11.74
CA LEU A 28 -6.20 -13.68 -12.46
C LEU A 28 -6.08 -12.15 -12.48
N THR A 29 -6.81 -11.49 -13.35
CA THR A 29 -6.82 -10.02 -13.40
C THR A 29 -7.62 -9.44 -12.23
N HIS A 30 -7.20 -8.29 -11.73
CA HIS A 30 -7.91 -7.61 -10.62
C HIS A 30 -9.38 -7.30 -10.95
N SER A 31 -9.71 -7.06 -12.23
CA SER A 31 -11.10 -6.85 -12.67
C SER A 31 -11.97 -8.10 -12.51
N GLN A 32 -11.39 -9.29 -12.51
CA GLN A 32 -12.12 -10.55 -12.32
C GLN A 32 -12.24 -10.92 -10.84
N THR A 33 -11.32 -10.47 -9.99
CA THR A 33 -11.22 -10.95 -8.60
C THR A 33 -11.74 -9.95 -7.58
N LEU A 34 -11.57 -8.64 -7.79
CA LEU A 34 -11.80 -7.65 -6.75
C LEU A 34 -13.27 -7.57 -6.33
N MET A 35 -14.20 -7.45 -7.27
CA MET A 35 -15.63 -7.34 -6.93
C MET A 35 -16.18 -8.60 -6.28
N PRO A 36 -15.92 -9.83 -6.79
CA PRO A 36 -16.28 -11.06 -6.09
C PRO A 36 -15.70 -11.18 -4.68
N MET A 37 -14.47 -10.70 -4.45
CA MET A 37 -13.87 -10.68 -3.11
C MET A 37 -14.63 -9.77 -2.15
N VAL A 38 -14.98 -8.56 -2.59
CA VAL A 38 -15.74 -7.61 -1.77
C VAL A 38 -17.12 -8.16 -1.47
N GLU A 39 -17.83 -8.70 -2.46
CA GLU A 39 -19.15 -9.31 -2.29
C GLU A 39 -19.10 -10.47 -1.27
N GLN A 40 -18.12 -11.35 -1.41
CA GLN A 40 -17.95 -12.48 -0.51
C GLN A 40 -17.57 -12.04 0.92
N LEU A 41 -16.72 -11.00 1.05
CA LEU A 41 -16.34 -10.43 2.35
C LEU A 41 -17.56 -9.87 3.08
N LEU A 42 -18.35 -9.05 2.41
CA LEU A 42 -19.59 -8.47 2.96
C LEU A 42 -20.58 -9.58 3.37
N SER A 43 -20.76 -10.58 2.52
CA SER A 43 -21.64 -11.73 2.79
C SER A 43 -21.20 -12.53 4.01
N CYS A 44 -19.90 -12.87 4.12
CA CYS A 44 -19.36 -13.60 5.25
C CYS A 44 -19.50 -12.82 6.57
N CYS A 45 -19.35 -11.52 6.53
CA CYS A 45 -19.49 -10.64 7.70
C CYS A 45 -20.96 -10.26 7.97
N ARG A 46 -21.91 -10.62 7.09
CA ARG A 46 -23.34 -10.24 7.17
C ARG A 46 -23.55 -8.73 7.24
N VAL A 47 -22.76 -7.97 6.50
CA VAL A 47 -22.81 -6.51 6.39
C VAL A 47 -23.30 -6.15 5.01
N ASN A 48 -24.20 -5.17 4.89
CA ASN A 48 -24.63 -4.67 3.60
C ASN A 48 -23.73 -3.53 3.14
N LEU A 49 -23.61 -3.34 1.83
CA LEU A 49 -22.87 -2.22 1.27
C LEU A 49 -23.40 -0.85 1.74
N ALA A 50 -24.69 -0.77 2.04
CA ALA A 50 -25.35 0.42 2.55
C ALA A 50 -24.94 0.78 4.00
N ASP A 51 -24.41 -0.19 4.75
CA ASP A 51 -23.98 -0.01 6.14
C ASP A 51 -22.51 0.46 6.24
N ILE A 52 -21.85 0.71 5.08
CA ILE A 52 -20.45 1.15 5.03
C ILE A 52 -20.38 2.68 5.15
N ASP A 53 -19.79 3.17 6.24
CA ASP A 53 -19.64 4.60 6.52
C ASP A 53 -18.54 5.26 5.68
N VAL A 54 -17.45 4.53 5.38
CA VAL A 54 -16.31 5.05 4.64
C VAL A 54 -15.61 3.95 3.83
N MET A 55 -15.14 4.29 2.64
CA MET A 55 -14.34 3.41 1.81
C MET A 55 -12.93 3.95 1.67
N ALA A 56 -11.94 3.20 2.15
CA ALA A 56 -10.52 3.52 1.97
C ALA A 56 -9.96 2.74 0.77
N LEU A 57 -9.08 3.40 0.00
CA LEU A 57 -8.37 2.73 -1.08
C LEU A 57 -6.90 3.12 -1.10
N SER A 58 -6.05 2.15 -1.43
CA SER A 58 -4.65 2.40 -1.75
C SER A 58 -4.58 3.18 -3.07
N ALA A 59 -4.26 4.48 -2.99
CA ALA A 59 -4.28 5.38 -4.14
C ALA A 59 -2.95 5.42 -4.91
N GLY A 60 -1.97 4.65 -4.48
CA GLY A 60 -0.64 4.59 -5.05
C GLY A 60 0.45 5.08 -4.08
N PRO A 61 1.69 5.01 -4.53
CA PRO A 61 2.15 4.52 -5.84
C PRO A 61 1.92 3.01 -6.04
N GLY A 62 1.91 2.56 -7.29
CA GLY A 62 1.71 1.15 -7.62
C GLY A 62 1.38 0.87 -9.09
N SER A 63 0.86 -0.32 -9.35
CA SER A 63 0.45 -0.73 -10.70
C SER A 63 -0.62 0.20 -11.27
N PHE A 64 -0.32 0.88 -12.37
CA PHE A 64 -1.24 1.80 -13.04
C PHE A 64 -2.63 1.19 -13.35
N THR A 65 -2.65 -0.03 -13.88
CA THR A 65 -3.89 -0.75 -14.16
C THR A 65 -4.61 -1.17 -12.89
N GLY A 66 -3.87 -1.69 -11.90
CA GLY A 66 -4.44 -2.10 -10.61
C GLY A 66 -5.10 -0.93 -9.86
N LEU A 67 -4.41 0.19 -9.78
CA LEU A 67 -4.94 1.42 -9.14
C LEU A 67 -6.23 1.92 -9.81
N ARG A 68 -6.29 1.89 -11.15
CA ARG A 68 -7.49 2.29 -11.89
C ARG A 68 -8.67 1.36 -11.65
N ILE A 69 -8.42 0.04 -11.62
CA ILE A 69 -9.46 -0.96 -11.32
C ILE A 69 -9.97 -0.75 -9.89
N GLY A 70 -9.10 -0.63 -8.90
CA GLY A 70 -9.47 -0.37 -7.52
C GLY A 70 -10.27 0.93 -7.35
N MET A 71 -9.79 2.01 -7.98
CA MET A 71 -10.48 3.30 -7.95
C MET A 71 -11.85 3.26 -8.62
N ALA A 72 -11.99 2.57 -9.75
CA ALA A 72 -13.28 2.42 -10.43
C ALA A 72 -14.26 1.60 -9.58
N ALA A 73 -13.81 0.51 -8.95
CA ALA A 73 -14.60 -0.31 -8.07
C ALA A 73 -15.12 0.48 -6.86
N VAL A 74 -14.21 1.16 -6.13
CA VAL A 74 -14.57 1.96 -4.95
C VAL A 74 -15.52 3.10 -5.33
N LYS A 75 -15.24 3.82 -6.40
CA LYS A 75 -16.14 4.88 -6.88
C LYS A 75 -17.53 4.36 -7.27
N GLY A 76 -17.59 3.19 -7.93
CA GLY A 76 -18.85 2.58 -8.31
C GLY A 76 -19.69 2.18 -7.10
N MET A 77 -19.09 1.56 -6.10
CA MET A 77 -19.77 1.19 -4.85
C MET A 77 -20.18 2.43 -4.04
N ALA A 78 -19.28 3.39 -3.89
CA ALA A 78 -19.53 4.61 -3.13
C ALA A 78 -20.61 5.49 -3.75
N PHE A 79 -20.69 5.56 -5.08
CA PHE A 79 -21.66 6.39 -5.80
C PHE A 79 -23.10 5.99 -5.49
N ALA A 80 -23.36 4.68 -5.36
CA ALA A 80 -24.72 4.17 -5.11
C ALA A 80 -25.29 4.63 -3.76
N GLN A 81 -24.44 4.82 -2.75
CA GLN A 81 -24.79 5.15 -1.36
C GLN A 81 -24.29 6.53 -0.93
N ASN A 82 -23.62 7.26 -1.83
CA ASN A 82 -22.91 8.52 -1.50
C ASN A 82 -21.90 8.37 -0.35
N THR A 83 -21.25 7.19 -0.26
CA THR A 83 -20.29 6.87 0.80
C THR A 83 -19.00 7.66 0.61
N PRO A 84 -18.45 8.31 1.65
CA PRO A 84 -17.17 8.99 1.59
C PRO A 84 -16.03 8.05 1.20
N CYS A 85 -15.07 8.55 0.41
CA CYS A 85 -13.88 7.78 0.00
C CYS A 85 -12.60 8.45 0.49
N VAL A 86 -11.72 7.67 1.10
CA VAL A 86 -10.42 8.11 1.61
C VAL A 86 -9.30 7.47 0.81
N LYS A 87 -8.32 8.29 0.43
CA LYS A 87 -7.11 7.84 -0.27
C LYS A 87 -6.00 7.57 0.74
N VAL A 88 -5.36 6.42 0.62
CA VAL A 88 -4.21 6.04 1.45
C VAL A 88 -3.00 5.84 0.54
N SER A 89 -1.85 6.40 0.93
CA SER A 89 -0.58 6.11 0.24
C SER A 89 -0.21 4.64 0.45
N THR A 90 0.15 3.94 -0.64
CA THR A 90 0.62 2.56 -0.55
C THR A 90 1.90 2.45 0.30
N LEU A 91 2.79 3.43 0.18
CA LEU A 91 4.05 3.48 0.94
C LEU A 91 3.80 3.70 2.43
N GLU A 92 2.85 4.57 2.76
CA GLU A 92 2.43 4.81 4.14
C GLU A 92 1.79 3.56 4.75
N GLY A 93 0.86 2.94 4.03
CA GLY A 93 0.21 1.70 4.46
C GLY A 93 1.20 0.56 4.74
N LEU A 94 2.30 0.46 3.97
CA LEU A 94 3.35 -0.52 4.24
C LEU A 94 4.02 -0.30 5.61
N CYS A 95 4.19 0.96 6.04
CA CYS A 95 4.84 1.28 7.32
C CYS A 95 4.01 0.86 8.54
N TYR A 96 2.68 0.82 8.44
CA TYR A 96 1.82 0.35 9.52
C TYR A 96 1.96 -1.14 9.84
N ASN A 97 2.59 -1.94 8.97
CA ASN A 97 2.93 -3.33 9.29
C ASN A 97 4.08 -3.46 10.30
N LEU A 98 4.75 -2.36 10.62
CA LEU A 98 5.93 -2.31 11.50
C LEU A 98 5.75 -1.23 12.57
N PRO A 99 4.76 -1.37 13.45
CA PRO A 99 4.52 -0.39 14.49
C PRO A 99 5.73 -0.27 15.41
N GLU A 100 6.03 0.96 15.82
CA GLU A 100 7.07 1.28 16.82
C GLU A 100 8.52 0.91 16.42
N PHE A 101 8.81 0.70 15.14
CA PHE A 101 10.20 0.54 14.71
C PHE A 101 11.01 1.81 15.05
N SER A 102 12.05 1.64 15.88
CA SER A 102 12.93 2.75 16.30
C SER A 102 14.02 3.03 15.26
N GLY A 103 13.65 3.71 14.17
CA GLY A 103 14.56 4.01 13.07
C GLY A 103 13.83 4.70 11.92
N LEU A 104 14.49 4.73 10.76
CA LEU A 104 13.94 5.25 9.53
C LEU A 104 13.23 4.13 8.75
N LEU A 105 11.96 4.27 8.50
CA LEU A 105 11.22 3.40 7.58
C LEU A 105 11.34 3.95 6.16
N CYS A 106 11.87 3.13 5.29
CA CYS A 106 12.09 3.44 3.88
C CYS A 106 11.30 2.45 2.99
N PRO A 107 9.96 2.62 2.86
CA PRO A 107 9.19 1.83 1.93
C PRO A 107 9.63 2.11 0.50
N VAL A 108 9.86 1.05 -0.26
CA VAL A 108 10.31 1.09 -1.64
C VAL A 108 9.52 0.11 -2.50
N MET A 109 9.02 0.60 -3.62
CA MET A 109 8.36 -0.23 -4.63
C MET A 109 9.07 -0.07 -5.96
N ASP A 110 9.31 -1.17 -6.69
CA ASP A 110 9.97 -1.12 -8.00
C ASP A 110 9.17 -0.26 -8.99
N ALA A 111 9.73 0.89 -9.37
CA ALA A 111 9.17 1.79 -10.38
C ALA A 111 9.72 1.54 -11.79
N ARG A 112 10.59 0.52 -11.95
CA ARG A 112 11.35 0.13 -13.15
C ARG A 112 12.49 1.08 -13.51
N CYS A 113 13.28 0.70 -14.50
CA CYS A 113 14.37 1.49 -15.07
C CYS A 113 15.36 2.01 -14.00
N GLY A 114 15.66 1.20 -12.97
CA GLY A 114 16.59 1.61 -11.90
C GLY A 114 16.01 2.64 -10.92
N GLN A 115 14.70 2.82 -10.94
CA GLN A 115 13.98 3.72 -10.02
C GLN A 115 13.08 2.92 -9.08
N VAL A 116 12.81 3.52 -7.93
CA VAL A 116 11.81 3.06 -6.96
C VAL A 116 10.83 4.17 -6.63
N TYR A 117 9.59 3.80 -6.36
CA TYR A 117 8.69 4.66 -5.62
C TYR A 117 9.09 4.61 -4.17
N ASN A 118 9.25 5.76 -3.55
CA ASN A 118 9.74 5.91 -2.18
C ASN A 118 9.07 7.08 -1.46
N ALA A 119 8.98 6.96 -0.16
CA ALA A 119 8.84 8.02 0.82
C ALA A 119 9.57 7.60 2.09
N LEU A 120 9.89 8.52 2.97
CA LEU A 120 10.56 8.25 4.23
C LEU A 120 9.60 8.52 5.38
N PHE A 121 9.65 7.64 6.39
CA PHE A 121 8.79 7.73 7.56
C PHE A 121 9.58 7.38 8.83
N GLN A 122 9.03 7.83 9.96
CA GLN A 122 9.54 7.50 11.29
C GLN A 122 8.40 7.44 12.29
N TRP A 123 8.42 6.45 13.17
CA TRP A 123 7.53 6.44 14.33
C TRP A 123 8.04 7.40 15.39
N LYS A 124 7.16 8.25 15.90
CA LYS A 124 7.43 9.14 17.01
C LYS A 124 6.20 9.23 17.91
N GLU A 125 6.35 8.89 19.18
CA GLU A 125 5.28 8.97 20.18
C GLU A 125 3.99 8.25 19.75
N GLY A 126 4.13 7.05 19.14
CA GLY A 126 3.01 6.23 18.65
C GLY A 126 2.37 6.73 17.35
N GLN A 127 2.92 7.77 16.72
CA GLN A 127 2.43 8.30 15.46
C GLN A 127 3.43 8.09 14.33
N LEU A 128 2.94 7.71 13.15
CA LEU A 128 3.76 7.60 11.95
C LEU A 128 3.93 8.99 11.32
N LEU A 129 5.13 9.53 11.40
CA LEU A 129 5.49 10.80 10.77
C LEU A 129 6.03 10.57 9.37
N ARG A 130 5.45 11.24 8.39
CA ARG A 130 5.96 11.31 7.03
C ARG A 130 7.05 12.36 6.93
N LEU A 131 8.24 11.99 6.46
CA LEU A 131 9.39 12.88 6.29
C LEU A 131 9.53 13.40 4.86
N THR A 132 9.16 12.58 3.85
CA THR A 132 9.18 12.99 2.44
C THR A 132 7.86 12.65 1.74
N PRO A 133 7.50 13.36 0.66
CA PRO A 133 6.34 12.99 -0.17
C PRO A 133 6.59 11.69 -0.93
N ASP A 134 5.51 11.05 -1.41
CA ASP A 134 5.61 9.95 -2.35
C ASP A 134 6.25 10.44 -3.65
N ARG A 135 7.31 9.76 -4.09
CA ARG A 135 8.11 10.17 -5.26
C ARG A 135 8.67 8.95 -6.00
N ALA A 136 9.07 9.16 -7.25
CA ALA A 136 9.97 8.24 -7.95
C ALA A 136 11.40 8.79 -7.82
N ILE A 137 12.34 7.94 -7.42
CA ILE A 137 13.75 8.31 -7.20
C ILE A 137 14.64 7.20 -7.76
N THR A 138 15.81 7.55 -8.26
CA THR A 138 16.80 6.53 -8.65
C THR A 138 17.39 5.87 -7.41
N ILE A 139 17.80 4.60 -7.54
CA ILE A 139 18.40 3.90 -6.39
C ILE A 139 19.69 4.57 -5.92
N PRO A 140 20.60 5.06 -6.79
CA PRO A 140 21.77 5.80 -6.35
C PRO A 140 21.45 7.11 -5.61
N ASP A 141 20.45 7.88 -6.08
CA ASP A 141 20.06 9.12 -5.40
C ASP A 141 19.44 8.84 -4.03
N LEU A 142 18.64 7.76 -3.93
CA LEU A 142 18.09 7.32 -2.65
C LEU A 142 19.20 6.88 -1.70
N GLU A 143 20.19 6.12 -2.18
CA GLU A 143 21.33 5.71 -1.38
C GLU A 143 22.09 6.91 -0.81
N GLU A 144 22.34 7.92 -1.62
CA GLU A 144 23.04 9.14 -1.17
C GLU A 144 22.23 9.90 -0.11
N GLU A 145 20.92 10.01 -0.32
CA GLU A 145 20.04 10.66 0.66
C GLU A 145 20.02 9.89 2.00
N LEU A 146 19.98 8.56 1.96
CA LEU A 146 19.94 7.73 3.16
C LEU A 146 21.20 7.85 4.04
N LYS A 147 22.34 8.22 3.48
CA LYS A 147 23.59 8.47 4.24
C LYS A 147 23.48 9.64 5.24
N ALA A 148 22.52 10.54 5.02
CA ALA A 148 22.26 11.64 5.95
C ALA A 148 21.54 11.22 7.23
N TYR A 149 21.03 9.98 7.28
CA TYR A 149 20.28 9.46 8.42
C TYR A 149 21.15 8.51 9.26
N PRO A 150 21.52 8.90 10.49
CA PRO A 150 22.42 8.10 11.34
C PRO A 150 21.73 6.90 12.01
N GLN A 151 20.40 6.89 12.06
CA GLN A 151 19.61 5.82 12.69
C GLN A 151 19.52 4.59 11.79
N PRO A 152 19.20 3.41 12.36
CA PRO A 152 18.91 2.21 11.56
C PRO A 152 17.85 2.46 10.51
N ILE A 153 18.09 1.96 9.31
CA ILE A 153 17.19 2.12 8.15
C ILE A 153 16.58 0.77 7.81
N LEU A 154 15.27 0.72 7.71
CA LEU A 154 14.55 -0.48 7.30
C LEU A 154 13.93 -0.28 5.92
N LEU A 155 14.44 -1.00 4.94
CA LEU A 155 13.84 -1.09 3.60
C LEU A 155 12.69 -2.09 3.62
N LEU A 156 11.51 -1.68 3.15
CA LEU A 156 10.32 -2.53 3.10
C LEU A 156 9.57 -2.37 1.77
N GLY A 157 8.83 -3.41 1.36
CA GLY A 157 8.13 -3.44 0.08
C GLY A 157 8.84 -4.27 -0.99
N ASP A 158 8.24 -4.39 -2.16
CA ASP A 158 8.71 -5.26 -3.24
C ASP A 158 9.99 -4.77 -3.93
N GLY A 159 10.35 -3.50 -3.76
CA GLY A 159 11.61 -2.92 -4.20
C GLY A 159 12.79 -3.13 -3.24
N SER A 160 12.55 -3.61 -2.00
CA SER A 160 13.59 -3.69 -0.95
C SER A 160 14.76 -4.59 -1.33
N LEU A 161 14.50 -5.76 -1.92
CA LEU A 161 15.56 -6.67 -2.37
C LEU A 161 16.40 -6.04 -3.50
N LEU A 162 15.75 -5.36 -4.44
CA LEU A 162 16.44 -4.65 -5.52
C LEU A 162 17.35 -3.55 -4.96
N CYS A 163 16.85 -2.75 -4.02
CA CYS A 163 17.65 -1.73 -3.35
C CYS A 163 18.82 -2.35 -2.58
N HIS A 164 18.60 -3.39 -1.78
CA HIS A 164 19.64 -4.05 -1.01
C HIS A 164 20.75 -4.63 -1.89
N GLN A 165 20.43 -5.17 -3.06
CA GLN A 165 21.42 -5.71 -4.00
C GLN A 165 22.18 -4.62 -4.76
N THR A 166 21.64 -3.42 -4.87
CA THR A 166 22.22 -2.33 -5.68
C THR A 166 22.97 -1.33 -4.80
N MET A 167 22.45 -1.04 -3.61
CA MET A 167 23.04 -0.12 -2.65
C MET A 167 24.23 -0.76 -1.93
N GLN A 168 25.24 0.07 -1.64
CA GLN A 168 26.40 -0.28 -0.81
C GLN A 168 26.27 0.31 0.60
N LEU A 169 25.06 0.26 1.16
CA LEU A 169 24.82 0.69 2.55
C LEU A 169 25.46 -0.32 3.50
N ASN A 170 26.39 0.16 4.33
CA ASN A 170 27.04 -0.59 5.41
C ASN A 170 26.12 -0.75 6.61
#